data_faa29fe8234d2cb469a5506c07d935a6
#
_entry.id   faa29fe8234d2cb469a5506c07d935a6
#
_cell.length_a   1.000
_cell.length_b   1.000
_cell.length_c   1.000
_cell.angle_alpha   90.00
_cell.angle_beta   90.00
_cell.angle_gamma   90.00
#
_symmetry.space_group_name_H-M   'P 1'
#
loop_
_entity.id
_entity.type
_entity.pdbx_description
1 polymer ?
#
loop_
_entity_poly.entity_id
_entity_poly.type
_entity_poly.pdbx_seq_one_letter_code
_entity_poly.pdbx_strand_id
1 'polypeptide(L)'
;MPQIKQAIKRVKTQEASRQRNISQKSDMRTTVKKFRAAAAAGADNAQDLYKEATRALDMAASKHLIHKNKAGRDKSRLAALLNK
;
A
#
# COMPACT_ATOMS: atom_id res chain seq x y z
N MET A 1 -21.98 -31.37 13.26
CA MET A 1 -20.67 -31.70 12.66
C MET A 1 -19.67 -30.60 12.94
N PRO A 2 -18.58 -30.93 13.63
CA PRO A 2 -17.57 -29.90 13.98
C PRO A 2 -16.95 -29.22 12.76
N GLN A 3 -16.84 -29.93 11.64
CA GLN A 3 -16.22 -29.41 10.43
C GLN A 3 -16.97 -28.24 9.82
N ILE A 4 -18.31 -28.23 9.92
CA ILE A 4 -19.12 -27.15 9.39
C ILE A 4 -18.90 -25.85 10.16
N LYS A 5 -18.81 -25.94 11.49
CA LYS A 5 -18.55 -24.77 12.34
C LYS A 5 -17.17 -24.17 12.05
N GLN A 6 -16.16 -25.02 11.85
CA GLN A 6 -14.82 -24.57 11.52
C GLN A 6 -14.77 -23.88 10.15
N ALA A 7 -15.49 -24.43 9.16
CA ALA A 7 -15.56 -23.83 7.83
C ALA A 7 -16.19 -22.44 7.86
N ILE A 8 -17.28 -22.27 8.61
CA ILE A 8 -17.94 -20.97 8.76
C ILE A 8 -17.00 -19.95 9.42
N LYS A 9 -16.28 -20.37 10.46
CA LYS A 9 -15.34 -19.51 11.16
C LYS A 9 -14.21 -19.07 10.22
N ARG A 10 -13.66 -19.99 9.41
CA ARG A 10 -12.62 -19.67 8.43
C ARG A 10 -13.09 -18.67 7.39
N VAL A 11 -14.31 -18.85 6.88
CA VAL A 11 -14.88 -17.93 5.88
C VAL A 11 -15.00 -16.53 6.46
N LYS A 12 -15.51 -16.38 7.68
CA LYS A 12 -15.63 -15.08 8.33
C LYS A 12 -14.26 -14.43 8.54
N THR A 13 -13.27 -15.21 8.99
CA THR A 13 -11.91 -14.71 9.21
C THR A 13 -11.26 -14.28 7.90
N GLN A 14 -11.42 -15.06 6.84
CA GLN A 14 -10.87 -14.73 5.52
C GLN A 14 -11.52 -13.48 4.96
N GLU A 15 -12.81 -13.30 5.14
CA GLU A 15 -13.53 -12.13 4.64
C GLU A 15 -13.09 -10.87 5.35
N ALA A 16 -12.95 -10.91 6.68
CA ALA A 16 -12.44 -9.79 7.47
C ALA A 16 -11.01 -9.41 7.06
N SER A 17 -10.15 -10.41 6.86
CA SER A 17 -8.78 -10.19 6.39
C SER A 17 -8.75 -9.60 5.00
N ARG A 18 -9.60 -10.09 4.09
CA ARG A 18 -9.69 -9.58 2.72
C ARG A 18 -10.10 -8.12 2.70
N GLN A 19 -11.11 -7.74 3.47
CA GLN A 19 -11.56 -6.35 3.55
C GLN A 19 -10.47 -5.44 4.09
N ARG A 20 -9.76 -5.88 5.12
CA ARG A 20 -8.64 -5.14 5.70
C ARG A 20 -7.54 -4.94 4.65
N ASN A 21 -7.21 -6.00 3.91
CA ASN A 21 -6.15 -5.95 2.89
C ASN A 21 -6.54 -5.00 1.74
N ILE A 22 -7.78 -5.04 1.30
CA ILE A 22 -8.29 -4.14 0.27
C ILE A 22 -8.19 -2.68 0.73
N SER A 23 -8.61 -2.40 1.97
CA SER A 23 -8.55 -1.07 2.55
C SER A 23 -7.11 -0.57 2.64
N GLN A 24 -6.19 -1.40 3.12
CA GLN A 24 -4.79 -1.03 3.25
C GLN A 24 -4.14 -0.78 1.89
N LYS A 25 -4.45 -1.59 0.88
CA LYS A 25 -3.96 -1.37 -0.49
C LYS A 25 -4.51 -0.06 -1.07
N SER A 26 -5.78 0.23 -0.80
CA SER A 26 -6.41 1.46 -1.25
C SER A 26 -5.74 2.69 -0.62
N ASP A 27 -5.45 2.64 0.67
CA ASP A 27 -4.76 3.71 1.38
C ASP A 27 -3.35 3.93 0.81
N MET A 28 -2.63 2.85 0.54
CA MET A 28 -1.31 2.92 -0.07
C MET A 28 -1.38 3.59 -1.44
N ARG A 29 -2.31 3.16 -2.29
CA ARG A 29 -2.47 3.73 -3.63
C ARG A 29 -2.83 5.22 -3.57
N THR A 30 -3.68 5.61 -2.63
CA THR A 30 -4.07 7.01 -2.43
C THR A 30 -2.86 7.86 -2.05
N THR A 31 -2.03 7.37 -1.12
CA THR A 31 -0.81 8.06 -0.70
C THR A 31 0.16 8.24 -1.87
N VAL A 32 0.35 7.19 -2.67
CA VAL A 32 1.22 7.23 -3.85
C VAL A 32 0.68 8.23 -4.88
N LYS A 33 -0.62 8.24 -5.12
CA LYS A 33 -1.26 9.19 -6.05
C LYS A 33 -1.07 10.63 -5.60
N LYS A 34 -1.22 10.90 -4.31
CA LYS A 34 -0.99 12.26 -3.75
C LYS A 34 0.42 12.72 -4.02
N PHE A 35 1.41 11.84 -3.81
CA PHE A 35 2.79 12.17 -4.10
C PHE A 35 3.00 12.47 -5.59
N ARG A 36 2.48 11.61 -6.46
CA ARG A 36 2.64 11.79 -7.91
C ARG A 36 2.04 13.12 -8.37
N ALA A 37 0.87 13.47 -7.87
CA ALA A 37 0.24 14.74 -8.19
C ALA A 37 1.07 15.92 -7.70
N ALA A 38 1.59 15.86 -6.49
CA ALA A 38 2.43 16.91 -5.92
C ALA A 38 3.75 17.06 -6.69
N ALA A 39 4.37 15.93 -7.06
CA ALA A 39 5.62 15.96 -7.82
C ALA A 39 5.41 16.57 -9.21
N ALA A 40 4.29 16.21 -9.88
CA ALA A 40 3.96 16.76 -11.18
C ALA A 40 3.66 18.26 -11.14
N ALA A 41 3.05 18.72 -10.03
CA ALA A 41 2.74 20.13 -9.84
C ALA A 41 3.92 20.96 -9.31
N GLY A 42 5.01 20.30 -8.93
CA GLY A 42 6.16 20.98 -8.32
C GLY A 42 5.85 21.55 -6.94
N ALA A 43 4.98 20.87 -6.18
CA ALA A 43 4.56 21.35 -4.88
C ALA A 43 5.70 21.27 -3.86
N ASP A 44 5.74 22.22 -2.92
CA ASP A 44 6.79 22.29 -1.90
C ASP A 44 6.74 21.10 -0.95
N ASN A 45 5.57 20.51 -0.75
CA ASN A 45 5.38 19.36 0.13
C ASN A 45 5.62 18.00 -0.54
N ALA A 46 6.11 17.99 -1.78
CA ALA A 46 6.35 16.74 -2.51
C ALA A 46 7.32 15.83 -1.77
N GLN A 47 8.35 16.40 -1.14
CA GLN A 47 9.34 15.61 -0.40
C GLN A 47 8.71 14.92 0.81
N ASP A 48 7.85 15.61 1.54
CA ASP A 48 7.13 15.01 2.68
C ASP A 48 6.17 13.91 2.20
N LEU A 49 5.47 14.14 1.10
CA LEU A 49 4.60 13.14 0.51
C LEU A 49 5.38 11.94 -0.02
N TYR A 50 6.61 12.17 -0.51
CA TYR A 50 7.51 11.08 -0.91
C TYR A 50 7.83 10.17 0.28
N LYS A 51 8.14 10.75 1.44
CA LYS A 51 8.41 9.97 2.64
C LYS A 51 7.19 9.14 3.06
N GLU A 52 6.01 9.73 3.01
CA GLU A 52 4.77 9.02 3.32
C GLU A 52 4.51 7.88 2.33
N ALA A 53 4.73 8.13 1.04
CA ALA A 53 4.52 7.12 0.01
C ALA A 53 5.48 5.95 0.16
N THR A 54 6.76 6.21 0.40
CA THR A 54 7.76 5.14 0.61
C THR A 54 7.45 4.34 1.86
N ARG A 55 7.03 5.01 2.93
CA ARG A 55 6.62 4.33 4.16
C ARG A 55 5.41 3.43 3.91
N ALA A 56 4.42 3.92 3.17
CA ALA A 56 3.24 3.14 2.83
C ALA A 56 3.60 1.89 2.02
N LEU A 57 4.52 2.02 1.05
CA LEU A 57 4.99 0.89 0.25
C LEU A 57 5.74 -0.13 1.10
N ASP A 58 6.61 0.32 2.00
CA ASP A 58 7.36 -0.56 2.88
C ASP A 58 6.43 -1.30 3.84
N MET A 59 5.43 -0.62 4.39
CA MET A 59 4.44 -1.25 5.27
C MET A 59 3.62 -2.29 4.52
N ALA A 60 3.21 -1.99 3.30
CA ALA A 60 2.47 -2.93 2.46
C ALA A 60 3.29 -4.18 2.18
N ALA A 61 4.58 -4.02 1.89
CA ALA A 61 5.48 -5.16 1.67
C ALA A 61 5.65 -5.97 2.95
N SER A 62 5.80 -5.30 4.10
CA SER A 62 5.92 -5.96 5.40
C SER A 62 4.69 -6.79 5.75
N LYS A 63 3.50 -6.32 5.35
CA LYS A 63 2.24 -7.03 5.57
C LYS A 63 1.91 -8.02 4.46
N HIS A 64 2.82 -8.23 3.51
CA HIS A 64 2.65 -9.13 2.36
C HIS A 64 1.49 -8.74 1.44
N LEU A 65 1.10 -7.48 1.43
CA LEU A 65 0.09 -6.98 0.49
C LEU A 65 0.66 -6.83 -0.91
N ILE A 66 1.94 -6.47 -1.00
CA ILE A 66 2.71 -6.43 -2.24
C ILE A 66 4.06 -7.12 -1.99
N HIS A 67 4.69 -7.56 -3.07
CA HIS A 67 6.01 -8.17 -2.98
C HIS A 67 7.07 -7.10 -2.71
N LYS A 68 8.12 -7.44 -1.95
CA LYS A 68 9.20 -6.52 -1.61
C LYS A 68 9.89 -5.95 -2.85
N ASN A 69 9.99 -6.73 -3.92
CA ASN A 69 10.58 -6.27 -5.17
C ASN A 69 9.73 -5.21 -5.84
N LYS A 70 8.40 -5.36 -5.76
CA LYS A 70 7.49 -4.35 -6.27
C LYS A 70 7.62 -3.05 -5.47
N ALA A 71 7.71 -3.15 -4.14
CA ALA A 71 7.90 -1.97 -3.29
C ALA A 71 9.19 -1.24 -3.65
N GLY A 72 10.29 -1.97 -3.81
CA GLY A 72 11.57 -1.38 -4.20
C GLY A 72 11.51 -0.70 -5.56
N ARG A 73 10.86 -1.34 -6.54
CA ARG A 73 10.70 -0.77 -7.88
C ARG A 73 9.87 0.51 -7.84
N ASP A 74 8.75 0.49 -7.13
CA ASP A 74 7.88 1.65 -7.02
C ASP A 74 8.58 2.80 -6.28
N LYS A 75 9.33 2.51 -5.22
CA LYS A 75 10.12 3.53 -4.52
C LYS A 75 11.14 4.19 -5.46
N SER A 76 11.82 3.40 -6.28
CA SER A 76 12.77 3.93 -7.25
C SER A 76 12.09 4.85 -8.27
N ARG A 77 10.92 4.47 -8.75
CA ARG A 77 10.14 5.29 -9.68
C ARG A 77 9.70 6.60 -9.05
N LEU A 78 9.27 6.56 -7.79
CA LEU A 78 8.88 7.77 -7.06
C LEU A 78 10.07 8.69 -6.83
N ALA A 79 11.23 8.14 -6.51
CA ALA A 79 12.46 8.92 -6.35
C ALA A 79 12.82 9.62 -7.64
N ALA A 80 12.67 8.97 -8.79
CA ALA A 80 12.94 9.57 -10.09
C ALA A 80 12.03 10.77 -10.36
N LEU A 81 10.75 10.68 -9.94
CA LEU A 81 9.80 11.80 -10.08
C LEU A 81 10.20 12.98 -9.19
N LEU A 82 10.69 12.69 -7.98
CA LEU A 82 11.10 13.74 -7.05
C LEU A 82 12.33 14.49 -7.55
N ASN A 83 13.24 13.80 -8.23
CA ASN A 83 14.50 14.36 -8.71
C ASN A 83 14.40 15.02 -10.08
N LYS A 84 13.23 15.03 -10.68
CA LYS A 84 13.01 15.76 -11.94
C LYS A 84 12.93 17.30 -11.69
#